data_d804a854257eabf61a0d656152b580eb
#
_entry.id   d804a854257eabf61a0d656152b580eb
#
_cell.length_a   1.000
_cell.length_b   1.000
_cell.length_c   1.000
_cell.angle_alpha   90.00
_cell.angle_beta   90.00
_cell.angle_gamma   90.00
#
_symmetry.space_group_name_H-M   'P 1'
#
loop_
_entity.id
_entity.type
_entity.pdbx_description
1 polymer ?
#
loop_
_entity_poly.entity_id
_entity_poly.type
_entity_poly.pdbx_seq_one_letter_code
_entity_poly.pdbx_strand_id
1 'polypeptide(L)'
;MTTDANVPLRAGASFGVGSLPHRSVSQALDFVWKSTDIPTIPSLPRRSPAEGMIAQALVGIEGVSVGQYGGISVDVSALDVDHFITTDLSSDAYGAFAAFLETFPVRNKGAKAVKWQFVGPVTLGMAL
;
A
#
# COMPACT_ATOMS: atom_id res chain seq x y z
N MET A 1 20.61 8.69 -1.91
CA MET A 1 19.86 7.57 -2.49
C MET A 1 20.03 7.63 -3.99
N THR A 2 20.95 6.84 -4.53
CA THR A 2 21.09 6.68 -5.96
C THR A 2 19.98 5.76 -6.43
N THR A 3 19.00 6.29 -7.12
CA THR A 3 18.06 5.49 -7.90
C THR A 3 18.84 4.93 -9.09
N ASP A 4 19.37 3.74 -8.92
CA ASP A 4 19.86 2.98 -10.05
C ASP A 4 18.63 2.54 -10.85
N ALA A 5 18.29 3.32 -11.88
CA ALA A 5 17.12 3.08 -12.72
C ALA A 5 17.22 1.76 -13.51
N ASN A 6 18.29 1.01 -13.32
CA ASN A 6 18.61 -0.19 -14.08
C ASN A 6 18.92 -1.37 -13.14
N VAL A 7 17.96 -1.73 -12.25
CA VAL A 7 18.07 -3.00 -11.54
C VAL A 7 17.75 -4.13 -12.53
N PRO A 8 18.72 -4.98 -12.91
CA PRO A 8 18.44 -6.07 -13.83
C PRO A 8 17.55 -7.10 -13.13
N LEU A 9 16.30 -7.14 -13.51
CA LEU A 9 15.39 -8.19 -13.07
C LEU A 9 15.60 -9.43 -13.92
N ARG A 10 15.57 -10.61 -13.29
CA ARG A 10 15.62 -11.89 -14.00
C ARG A 10 14.41 -12.02 -14.94
N ALA A 11 14.61 -12.43 -16.17
CA ALA A 11 13.52 -12.72 -17.09
C ALA A 11 12.59 -13.79 -16.50
N GLY A 12 11.29 -13.54 -16.55
CA GLY A 12 10.28 -14.43 -15.95
C GLY A 12 10.12 -14.32 -14.44
N ALA A 13 10.76 -13.35 -13.78
CA ALA A 13 10.58 -13.12 -12.36
C ALA A 13 9.12 -12.81 -12.04
N SER A 14 8.58 -13.47 -11.02
CA SER A 14 7.20 -13.30 -10.56
C SER A 14 7.06 -12.21 -9.51
N PHE A 15 5.94 -11.55 -9.50
CA PHE A 15 5.54 -10.61 -8.43
C PHE A 15 4.02 -10.65 -8.22
N GLY A 16 3.58 -10.20 -7.05
CA GLY A 16 2.16 -10.12 -6.73
C GLY A 16 1.50 -8.82 -7.16
N VAL A 17 0.16 -8.80 -7.11
CA VAL A 17 -0.61 -7.57 -7.32
C VAL A 17 -0.40 -6.59 -6.17
N GLY A 18 -0.43 -7.07 -4.94
CA GLY A 18 -0.25 -6.28 -3.72
C GLY A 18 -1.35 -6.54 -2.70
N SER A 19 -2.60 -6.43 -3.11
CA SER A 19 -3.74 -6.73 -2.24
C SER A 19 -3.81 -8.22 -1.94
N LEU A 20 -3.90 -8.57 -0.64
CA LEU A 20 -3.98 -9.94 -0.16
C LEU A 20 -5.24 -10.14 0.71
N PRO A 21 -5.83 -11.35 0.70
CA PRO A 21 -7.03 -11.64 1.48
C PRO A 21 -6.75 -11.90 2.98
N HIS A 22 -5.51 -11.77 3.41
CA HIS A 22 -5.10 -12.03 4.79
C HIS A 22 -5.68 -10.99 5.76
N ARG A 23 -5.95 -11.44 6.99
CA ARG A 23 -6.33 -10.58 8.11
C ARG A 23 -5.15 -10.34 9.06
N SER A 24 -4.15 -11.21 9.03
CA SER A 24 -2.95 -11.12 9.84
C SER A 24 -1.80 -10.57 9.02
N VAL A 25 -1.17 -9.52 9.52
CA VAL A 25 0.01 -8.90 8.90
C VAL A 25 1.17 -9.90 8.82
N SER A 26 1.44 -10.65 9.89
CA SER A 26 2.55 -11.60 9.90
C SER A 26 2.37 -12.72 8.88
N GLN A 27 1.16 -13.26 8.74
CA GLN A 27 0.86 -14.28 7.74
C GLN A 27 0.97 -13.74 6.32
N ALA A 28 0.55 -12.50 6.09
CA ALA A 28 0.69 -11.85 4.79
C ALA A 28 2.16 -11.65 4.42
N LEU A 29 2.99 -11.21 5.36
CA LEU A 29 4.43 -11.05 5.14
C LEU A 29 5.11 -12.39 4.87
N ASP A 30 4.76 -13.45 5.59
CA ASP A 30 5.27 -14.79 5.31
C ASP A 30 4.92 -15.26 3.90
N PHE A 31 3.70 -15.00 3.46
CA PHE A 31 3.26 -15.31 2.10
C PHE A 31 4.06 -14.54 1.06
N VAL A 32 4.21 -13.23 1.23
CA VAL A 32 4.94 -12.35 0.29
C VAL A 32 6.38 -12.83 0.09
N TRP A 33 7.08 -13.15 1.18
CA TRP A 33 8.49 -13.54 1.10
C TRP A 33 8.73 -14.95 0.55
N LYS A 34 7.70 -15.80 0.54
CA LYS A 34 7.79 -17.19 0.06
C LYS A 34 7.26 -17.40 -1.35
N SER A 35 6.36 -16.54 -1.81
CA SER A 35 5.51 -16.86 -2.97
C SER A 35 5.98 -16.26 -4.29
N THR A 36 6.81 -15.22 -4.26
CA THR A 36 7.23 -14.51 -5.48
C THR A 36 8.71 -14.19 -5.46
N ASP A 37 9.31 -14.07 -6.65
CA ASP A 37 10.72 -13.71 -6.80
C ASP A 37 11.00 -12.26 -6.39
N ILE A 38 10.05 -11.37 -6.69
CA ILE A 38 10.10 -9.96 -6.30
C ILE A 38 9.07 -9.75 -5.20
N PRO A 39 9.51 -9.48 -3.96
CA PRO A 39 8.57 -9.25 -2.87
C PRO A 39 7.67 -8.05 -3.18
N THR A 40 6.37 -8.23 -3.01
CA THR A 40 5.39 -7.17 -3.23
C THR A 40 4.90 -6.65 -1.88
N ILE A 41 5.03 -5.35 -1.65
CA ILE A 41 4.54 -4.71 -0.43
C ILE A 41 3.03 -4.91 -0.36
N PRO A 42 2.50 -5.57 0.69
CA PRO A 42 1.09 -5.94 0.73
C PRO A 42 0.19 -4.80 1.21
N SER A 43 -1.06 -4.87 0.78
CA SER A 43 -2.17 -4.18 1.42
C SER A 43 -3.23 -5.21 1.84
N LEU A 44 -3.86 -4.99 2.99
CA LEU A 44 -4.76 -5.97 3.62
C LEU A 44 -6.15 -5.37 3.86
N PRO A 45 -6.97 -5.20 2.81
CA PRO A 45 -8.29 -4.58 2.95
C PRO A 45 -9.26 -5.39 3.82
N ARG A 46 -9.01 -6.69 4.03
CA ARG A 46 -9.79 -7.51 4.96
C ARG A 46 -9.34 -7.39 6.41
N ARG A 47 -8.14 -6.89 6.65
CA ARG A 47 -7.67 -6.49 8.00
C ARG A 47 -8.26 -5.14 8.38
N SER A 48 -8.11 -4.17 7.48
CA SER A 48 -8.64 -2.82 7.65
C SER A 48 -9.16 -2.28 6.32
N PRO A 49 -10.40 -1.77 6.26
CA PRO A 49 -10.92 -1.13 5.05
C PRO A 49 -10.09 0.07 4.58
N ALA A 50 -9.35 0.71 5.49
CA ALA A 50 -8.45 1.80 5.15
C ALA A 50 -7.28 1.37 4.26
N GLU A 51 -6.93 0.08 4.24
CA GLU A 51 -5.93 -0.48 3.31
C GLU A 51 -6.50 -0.83 1.93
N GLY A 52 -7.78 -0.54 1.68
CA GLY A 52 -8.35 -0.64 0.34
C GLY A 52 -7.70 0.33 -0.63
N MET A 53 -7.62 -0.03 -1.89
CA MET A 53 -6.91 0.72 -2.93
C MET A 53 -7.32 2.20 -3.00
N ILE A 54 -8.61 2.48 -2.95
CA ILE A 54 -9.13 3.86 -3.01
C ILE A 54 -8.95 4.56 -1.66
N ALA A 55 -9.30 3.89 -0.55
CA ALA A 55 -9.19 4.45 0.78
C ALA A 55 -7.73 4.83 1.12
N GLN A 56 -6.77 3.99 0.78
CA GLN A 56 -5.35 4.24 1.00
C GLN A 56 -4.85 5.49 0.27
N ALA A 57 -5.39 5.76 -0.91
CA ALA A 57 -5.02 6.95 -1.68
C ALA A 57 -5.60 8.26 -1.11
N LEU A 58 -6.66 8.15 -0.32
CA LEU A 58 -7.38 9.31 0.23
C LEU A 58 -7.01 9.63 1.67
N VAL A 59 -6.20 8.79 2.30
CA VAL A 59 -5.78 9.02 3.69
C VAL A 59 -4.98 10.31 3.82
N GLY A 60 -5.27 11.09 4.86
CA GLY A 60 -4.61 12.37 5.11
C GLY A 60 -5.26 13.56 4.39
N ILE A 61 -6.29 13.34 3.59
CA ILE A 61 -7.09 14.44 3.03
C ILE A 61 -8.15 14.85 4.04
N GLU A 62 -8.11 16.10 4.47
CA GLU A 62 -9.10 16.65 5.38
C GLU A 62 -10.49 16.63 4.73
N GLY A 63 -11.52 16.27 5.49
CA GLY A 63 -12.87 16.13 4.98
C GLY A 63 -13.19 14.78 4.36
N VAL A 64 -12.21 13.89 4.21
CA VAL A 64 -12.44 12.52 3.70
C VAL A 64 -12.36 11.52 4.86
N SER A 65 -13.33 10.63 4.93
CA SER A 65 -13.38 9.55 5.92
C SER A 65 -13.71 8.21 5.28
N VAL A 66 -13.22 7.14 5.89
CA VAL A 66 -13.46 5.76 5.47
C VAL A 66 -14.31 5.06 6.54
N GLY A 67 -15.48 4.58 6.15
CA GLY A 67 -16.36 3.82 7.04
C GLY A 67 -15.84 2.40 7.30
N GLN A 68 -16.42 1.74 8.30
CA GLN A 68 -16.04 0.38 8.71
C GLN A 68 -16.20 -0.68 7.62
N TYR A 69 -16.98 -0.41 6.60
CA TYR A 69 -17.20 -1.30 5.46
C TYR A 69 -16.50 -0.81 4.19
N GLY A 70 -15.59 0.15 4.30
CA GLY A 70 -14.82 0.69 3.18
C GLY A 70 -15.53 1.78 2.37
N GLY A 71 -16.71 2.22 2.80
CA GLY A 71 -17.41 3.34 2.17
C GLY A 71 -16.63 4.65 2.38
N ILE A 72 -16.55 5.46 1.32
CA ILE A 72 -15.87 6.76 1.35
C ILE A 72 -16.93 7.85 1.56
N SER A 73 -16.70 8.72 2.52
CA SER A 73 -17.51 9.92 2.76
C SER A 73 -16.65 11.16 2.60
N VAL A 74 -17.19 12.16 1.91
CA VAL A 74 -16.52 13.43 1.65
C VAL A 74 -17.37 14.58 2.23
N ASP A 75 -16.79 15.33 3.17
CA ASP A 75 -17.34 16.60 3.62
C ASP A 75 -16.70 17.73 2.81
N VAL A 76 -17.44 18.23 1.82
CA VAL A 76 -16.94 19.26 0.90
C VAL A 76 -16.60 20.55 1.64
N SER A 77 -17.29 20.86 2.75
CA SER A 77 -17.02 22.05 3.54
C SER A 77 -15.69 22.02 4.29
N ALA A 78 -15.17 20.83 4.53
CA ALA A 78 -13.88 20.62 5.22
C ALA A 78 -12.72 20.41 4.25
N LEU A 79 -12.95 20.32 2.93
CA LEU A 79 -11.91 20.16 1.95
C LEU A 79 -11.08 21.45 1.82
N ASP A 80 -9.78 21.30 1.95
CA ASP A 80 -8.80 22.36 1.71
C ASP A 80 -7.86 21.95 0.58
N VAL A 81 -8.08 22.54 -0.59
CA VAL A 81 -7.29 22.22 -1.80
C VAL A 81 -5.88 22.79 -1.77
N ASP A 82 -5.61 23.75 -0.88
CA ASP A 82 -4.30 24.36 -0.72
C ASP A 82 -3.45 23.67 0.36
N HIS A 83 -4.04 22.69 1.06
CA HIS A 83 -3.34 21.94 2.10
C HIS A 83 -2.47 20.83 1.51
N PHE A 84 -1.21 20.78 1.93
CA PHE A 84 -0.33 19.66 1.55
C PHE A 84 -0.79 18.37 2.19
N ILE A 85 -0.99 17.34 1.35
CA ILE A 85 -1.27 15.99 1.83
C ILE A 85 0.04 15.39 2.34
N THR A 86 0.08 15.05 3.62
CA THR A 86 1.20 14.35 4.22
C THR A 86 0.84 12.90 4.42
N THR A 87 1.57 12.00 3.76
CA THR A 87 1.40 10.56 3.97
C THR A 87 1.96 10.17 5.33
N ASP A 88 1.10 9.65 6.18
CA ASP A 88 1.46 9.13 7.51
C ASP A 88 1.45 7.60 7.48
N LEU A 89 2.65 7.00 7.48
CA LEU A 89 2.82 5.54 7.49
C LEU A 89 2.40 4.90 8.81
N SER A 90 2.19 5.68 9.87
CA SER A 90 1.62 5.19 11.13
C SER A 90 0.11 5.01 11.08
N SER A 91 -0.54 5.54 10.05
CA SER A 91 -1.98 5.39 9.89
C SER A 91 -2.37 3.93 9.60
N ASP A 92 -3.61 3.57 9.94
CA ASP A 92 -4.12 2.22 9.70
C ASP A 92 -4.18 1.83 8.21
N ALA A 93 -4.18 2.81 7.32
CA ALA A 93 -4.13 2.61 5.87
C ALA A 93 -2.79 2.00 5.39
N TYR A 94 -1.74 2.09 6.18
CA TYR A 94 -0.39 1.63 5.85
C TYR A 94 0.15 0.59 6.84
N GLY A 95 -0.72 -0.09 7.59
CA GLY A 95 -0.29 -1.05 8.60
C GLY A 95 0.59 -2.18 8.05
N ALA A 96 0.17 -2.81 6.98
CA ALA A 96 0.97 -3.87 6.33
C ALA A 96 2.20 -3.30 5.62
N PHE A 97 2.10 -2.14 5.01
CA PHE A 97 3.22 -1.44 4.38
C PHE A 97 4.33 -1.12 5.39
N ALA A 98 3.97 -0.51 6.52
CA ALA A 98 4.91 -0.17 7.58
C ALA A 98 5.59 -1.41 8.15
N ALA A 99 4.84 -2.49 8.40
CA ALA A 99 5.38 -3.75 8.88
C ALA A 99 6.32 -4.41 7.88
N PHE A 100 6.04 -4.32 6.57
CA PHE A 100 6.96 -4.77 5.53
C PHE A 100 8.29 -4.03 5.60
N LEU A 101 8.27 -2.69 5.69
CA LEU A 101 9.49 -1.88 5.79
C LEU A 101 10.27 -2.18 7.06
N GLU A 102 9.59 -2.31 8.19
CA GLU A 102 10.22 -2.60 9.49
C GLU A 102 10.93 -3.95 9.50
N THR A 103 10.34 -4.97 8.90
CA THR A 103 10.90 -6.33 8.85
C THR A 103 11.84 -6.57 7.67
N PHE A 104 11.91 -5.66 6.73
CA PHE A 104 12.71 -5.80 5.51
C PHE A 104 14.19 -6.13 5.78
N PRO A 105 14.91 -5.44 6.70
CA PRO A 105 16.32 -5.74 6.95
C PRO A 105 16.57 -7.17 7.40
N VAL A 106 15.62 -7.77 8.13
CA VAL A 106 15.73 -9.14 8.64
C VAL A 106 15.29 -10.17 7.60
N ARG A 107 14.22 -9.88 6.85
CA ARG A 107 13.63 -10.81 5.90
C ARG A 107 14.27 -10.78 4.51
N ASN A 108 14.96 -9.69 4.18
CA ASN A 108 15.60 -9.55 2.88
C ASN A 108 16.81 -10.48 2.75
N LYS A 109 16.70 -11.49 1.91
CA LYS A 109 17.75 -12.46 1.59
C LYS A 109 18.34 -12.21 0.20
N GLY A 110 18.66 -10.96 -0.10
CA GLY A 110 19.26 -10.58 -1.39
C GLY A 110 18.27 -10.14 -2.45
N ALA A 111 17.05 -9.76 -2.07
CA ALA A 111 16.12 -9.13 -3.01
C ALA A 111 16.71 -7.82 -3.53
N LYS A 112 16.81 -7.68 -4.84
CA LYS A 112 17.37 -6.50 -5.51
C LYS A 112 16.33 -5.44 -5.80
N ALA A 113 15.06 -5.81 -5.74
CA ALA A 113 13.92 -4.95 -5.98
C ALA A 113 12.73 -5.40 -5.15
N VAL A 114 11.86 -4.46 -4.82
CA VAL A 114 10.52 -4.72 -4.28
C VAL A 114 9.50 -4.03 -5.19
N LYS A 115 8.31 -4.59 -5.25
CA LYS A 115 7.20 -4.00 -6.01
C LYS A 115 6.21 -3.37 -5.05
N TRP A 116 5.79 -2.17 -5.36
CA TRP A 116 4.68 -1.51 -4.69
C TRP A 116 3.64 -1.07 -5.72
N GLN A 117 2.38 -1.04 -5.31
CA GLN A 117 1.27 -0.61 -6.14
C GLN A 117 0.48 0.49 -5.44
N PHE A 118 0.15 1.52 -6.20
CA PHE A 118 -0.70 2.62 -5.78
C PHE A 118 -1.69 2.94 -6.90
N VAL A 119 -2.90 3.37 -6.54
CA VAL A 119 -3.93 3.70 -7.52
C VAL A 119 -3.55 4.93 -8.34
N GLY A 120 -3.75 4.87 -9.65
CA GLY A 120 -3.54 6.01 -10.53
C GLY A 120 -4.65 7.06 -10.42
N PRO A 121 -4.37 8.31 -10.81
CA PRO A 121 -5.33 9.41 -10.64
C PRO A 121 -6.61 9.24 -11.45
N VAL A 122 -6.56 8.60 -12.61
CA VAL A 122 -7.76 8.36 -13.43
C VAL A 122 -8.70 7.38 -12.74
N THR A 123 -8.18 6.24 -12.28
CA THR A 123 -8.99 5.24 -11.56
C THR A 123 -9.56 5.83 -10.27
N LEU A 124 -8.74 6.58 -9.53
CA LEU A 124 -9.19 7.26 -8.31
C LEU A 124 -10.33 8.24 -8.60
N GLY A 125 -10.18 9.09 -9.62
CA GLY A 125 -11.19 10.06 -9.99
C GLY A 125 -12.50 9.42 -10.46
N MET A 126 -12.45 8.27 -11.12
CA MET A 126 -13.65 7.52 -11.54
C MET A 126 -14.35 6.80 -10.38
N ALA A 127 -13.63 6.52 -9.29
CA ALA A 127 -14.19 5.85 -8.11
C ALA A 127 -14.89 6.82 -7.14
N LEU A 128 -14.68 8.10 -7.30
CA LEU A 128 -15.26 9.18 -6.48
C LEU A 128 -16.46 9.81 -7.18
#